data_bf96b33aa1d33b3943ce2597863862a8
#
_entry.id   bf96b33aa1d33b3943ce2597863862a8
#
_cell.length_a   1.000
_cell.length_b   1.000
_cell.length_c   1.000
_cell.angle_alpha   90.00
_cell.angle_beta   90.00
_cell.angle_gamma   90.00
#
_symmetry.space_group_name_H-M   'P 1'
#
loop_
_entity.id
_entity.type
_entity.pdbx_description
1 polymer ?
#
loop_
_entity_poly.entity_id
_entity_poly.type
_entity_poly.pdbx_seq_one_letter_code
_entity_poly.pdbx_strand_id
1 'polypeptide(L)'
;MNIHLPAVRIVHPRSDFNGALKQLLVEDGLVRRIGEPGDRWAPAADVVLEGESLHLSPGWLDLRVSARDPGHEHQEDLYSVREAAAAGGFTEIAVLPNTHPVVQTKEAVAYLRSRGAGHPVRVHPVAAVSVDAKGKDLTEMIDLHRAGAVAFSDGVQPVWHPDIFVKTLQYLQTFNGLLINRPEEKLMTQYGNMHEGLTATMLGLKGIPALAEELMVARDLRLLAYAGGKLHFSCLSTAGAVQLVREAKAQGLAVTCDVAAHQVAFDDTALLDFDTHLKVNPPFRSRADIDALWAGLADGTIDAVVSDHSPLDEESKKLEFDLAEFGIIGLETAFAVLHTHNRALTLEQLVAKLAVGPRDVLGLPLPELKEGAAANLTVFDPRAEWQFTAADIRSKSRNTPFIGARLTGRVVGVIHQGQASLRPAGSSRQFR
;
A
#
# COMPACT_ATOMS: atom_id res chain seq x y z
N MET A 1 21.23 11.98 -14.15
CA MET A 1 21.77 10.61 -13.99
C MET A 1 21.19 9.75 -15.13
N ASN A 2 22.10 9.06 -15.82
CA ASN A 2 21.78 8.24 -16.97
C ASN A 2 21.82 6.76 -16.57
N ILE A 3 20.74 6.03 -16.80
CA ILE A 3 20.60 4.63 -16.40
C ILE A 3 20.32 3.80 -17.65
N HIS A 4 21.14 2.77 -17.84
CA HIS A 4 21.00 1.83 -18.94
C HIS A 4 20.60 0.45 -18.42
N LEU A 5 19.55 -0.12 -19.02
CA LEU A 5 19.11 -1.51 -18.81
C LEU A 5 19.30 -2.26 -20.15
N PRO A 6 20.38 -3.02 -20.32
CA PRO A 6 20.68 -3.71 -21.60
C PRO A 6 19.66 -4.77 -21.97
N ALA A 7 19.05 -5.41 -20.98
CA ALA A 7 17.98 -6.39 -21.17
C ALA A 7 17.05 -6.41 -19.95
N VAL A 8 15.79 -6.04 -20.14
CA VAL A 8 14.79 -6.03 -19.09
C VAL A 8 13.43 -6.46 -19.64
N ARG A 9 12.73 -7.34 -18.93
CA ARG A 9 11.38 -7.78 -19.33
C ARG A 9 10.35 -6.77 -18.83
N ILE A 10 9.53 -6.28 -19.75
CA ILE A 10 8.50 -5.29 -19.43
C ILE A 10 7.26 -5.99 -18.85
N VAL A 11 6.77 -5.50 -17.72
CA VAL A 11 5.50 -5.89 -17.10
C VAL A 11 4.64 -4.63 -16.96
N HIS A 12 3.90 -4.32 -18.00
CA HIS A 12 3.09 -3.12 -18.08
C HIS A 12 1.75 -3.41 -18.76
N PRO A 13 0.68 -3.73 -17.99
CA PRO A 13 -0.60 -4.25 -18.53
C PRO A 13 -1.27 -3.38 -19.59
N ARG A 14 -0.92 -2.08 -19.66
CA ARG A 14 -1.50 -1.11 -20.61
C ARG A 14 -0.48 -0.62 -21.66
N SER A 15 0.64 -1.33 -21.86
CA SER A 15 1.64 -0.97 -22.86
C SER A 15 1.76 -2.04 -23.95
N ASP A 16 2.03 -1.61 -25.20
CA ASP A 16 2.33 -2.50 -26.33
C ASP A 16 3.60 -3.32 -26.10
N PHE A 17 4.47 -2.90 -25.18
CA PHE A 17 5.68 -3.63 -24.82
C PHE A 17 5.47 -4.68 -23.73
N ASN A 18 4.24 -4.88 -23.24
CA ASN A 18 3.98 -5.85 -22.17
C ASN A 18 4.46 -7.25 -22.54
N GLY A 19 5.22 -7.90 -21.66
CA GLY A 19 5.84 -9.21 -21.85
C GLY A 19 7.10 -9.21 -22.72
N ALA A 20 7.42 -8.11 -23.42
CA ALA A 20 8.59 -8.04 -24.28
C ALA A 20 9.90 -7.88 -23.46
N LEU A 21 10.99 -8.46 -23.98
CA LEU A 21 12.35 -8.17 -23.50
C LEU A 21 12.88 -6.98 -24.29
N LYS A 22 13.30 -5.91 -23.60
CA LYS A 22 13.74 -4.66 -24.23
C LYS A 22 15.03 -4.17 -23.60
N GLN A 23 15.75 -3.34 -24.36
CA GLN A 23 16.80 -2.48 -23.89
C GLN A 23 16.23 -1.08 -23.64
N LEU A 24 16.60 -0.46 -22.52
CA LEU A 24 16.06 0.83 -22.10
C LEU A 24 17.18 1.77 -21.70
N LEU A 25 17.07 3.03 -22.10
CA LEU A 25 17.93 4.12 -21.66
C LEU A 25 17.07 5.23 -21.03
N VAL A 26 17.39 5.57 -19.78
CA VAL A 26 16.79 6.73 -19.08
C VAL A 26 17.88 7.78 -18.94
N GLU A 27 17.63 9.01 -19.43
CA GLU A 27 18.51 10.16 -19.32
C GLU A 27 17.71 11.36 -18.80
N ASP A 28 18.26 12.08 -17.85
CA ASP A 28 17.68 13.29 -17.27
C ASP A 28 16.21 13.09 -16.83
N GLY A 29 15.89 11.91 -16.31
CA GLY A 29 14.55 11.55 -15.84
C GLY A 29 13.54 11.22 -16.94
N LEU A 30 13.96 11.13 -18.20
CA LEU A 30 13.12 10.75 -19.33
C LEU A 30 13.51 9.37 -19.88
N VAL A 31 12.54 8.61 -20.35
CA VAL A 31 12.78 7.42 -21.16
C VAL A 31 13.30 7.90 -22.54
N ARG A 32 14.58 7.85 -22.75
CA ARG A 32 15.22 8.39 -23.98
C ARG A 32 15.12 7.43 -25.15
N ARG A 33 15.27 6.14 -24.87
CA ARG A 33 15.29 5.14 -25.93
C ARG A 33 14.78 3.81 -25.43
N ILE A 34 14.00 3.14 -26.28
CA ILE A 34 13.54 1.76 -26.12
C ILE A 34 13.95 0.99 -27.38
N GLY A 35 14.64 -0.15 -27.24
CA GLY A 35 15.10 -0.95 -28.38
C GLY A 35 15.17 -2.44 -28.07
N GLU A 36 15.72 -3.19 -29.01
CA GLU A 36 15.91 -4.62 -28.84
C GLU A 36 17.19 -4.91 -28.05
N PRO A 37 17.22 -5.98 -27.22
CA PRO A 37 18.46 -6.40 -26.56
C PRO A 37 19.57 -6.66 -27.59
N GLY A 38 20.74 -6.08 -27.33
CA GLY A 38 21.89 -6.19 -28.24
C GLY A 38 21.97 -5.12 -29.32
N ASP A 39 21.02 -4.21 -29.40
CA ASP A 39 21.18 -3.00 -30.20
C ASP A 39 22.48 -2.28 -29.81
N ARG A 40 23.29 -1.89 -30.80
CA ARG A 40 24.57 -1.25 -30.55
C ARG A 40 24.38 0.21 -30.15
N TRP A 41 23.97 0.40 -28.91
CA TRP A 41 24.02 1.70 -28.27
C TRP A 41 25.32 1.76 -27.44
N ALA A 42 25.96 2.87 -27.44
CA ALA A 42 27.08 3.15 -26.55
C ALA A 42 26.71 4.35 -25.67
N PRO A 43 25.67 4.23 -24.82
CA PRO A 43 25.27 5.36 -23.96
C PRO A 43 26.34 5.61 -22.92
N ALA A 44 26.66 6.88 -22.68
CA ALA A 44 27.40 7.31 -21.50
C ALA A 44 26.45 7.18 -20.29
N ALA A 45 26.29 5.97 -19.78
CA ALA A 45 25.44 5.71 -18.62
C ALA A 45 26.26 5.82 -17.33
N ASP A 46 25.68 6.50 -16.34
CA ASP A 46 26.23 6.58 -14.99
C ASP A 46 26.07 5.23 -14.25
N VAL A 47 24.99 4.52 -14.58
CA VAL A 47 24.63 3.22 -13.99
C VAL A 47 24.14 2.27 -15.09
N VAL A 48 24.64 1.03 -15.05
CA VAL A 48 24.14 -0.07 -15.87
C VAL A 48 23.48 -1.11 -14.94
N LEU A 49 22.21 -1.42 -15.18
CA LEU A 49 21.47 -2.43 -14.43
C LEU A 49 21.40 -3.71 -15.26
N GLU A 50 22.09 -4.74 -14.83
CA GLU A 50 22.16 -6.06 -15.49
C GLU A 50 21.69 -7.15 -14.52
N GLY A 51 21.05 -8.19 -15.10
CA GLY A 51 20.63 -9.38 -14.38
C GLY A 51 19.83 -10.30 -15.27
N GLU A 52 19.90 -11.60 -15.02
CA GLU A 52 19.24 -12.63 -15.84
C GLU A 52 17.72 -12.57 -15.80
N SER A 53 17.16 -12.02 -14.73
CA SER A 53 15.71 -12.02 -14.47
C SER A 53 15.18 -10.63 -14.15
N LEU A 54 15.80 -9.58 -14.69
CA LEU A 54 15.30 -8.22 -14.45
C LEU A 54 13.97 -7.98 -15.15
N HIS A 55 13.05 -7.41 -14.39
CA HIS A 55 11.76 -6.93 -14.85
C HIS A 55 11.61 -5.45 -14.56
N LEU A 56 10.84 -4.78 -15.40
CA LEU A 56 10.51 -3.36 -15.27
C LEU A 56 9.01 -3.17 -15.39
N SER A 57 8.47 -2.39 -14.49
CA SER A 57 7.06 -2.00 -14.50
C SER A 57 6.89 -0.50 -14.34
N PRO A 58 5.67 0.06 -14.55
CA PRO A 58 5.35 1.36 -14.01
C PRO A 58 5.64 1.40 -12.51
N GLY A 59 6.08 2.54 -12.01
CA GLY A 59 6.33 2.71 -10.58
C GLY A 59 5.11 2.36 -9.74
N TRP A 60 5.30 1.71 -8.61
CA TRP A 60 4.20 1.28 -7.74
C TRP A 60 3.69 2.43 -6.88
N LEU A 61 2.42 2.34 -6.48
CA LEU A 61 1.76 3.29 -5.60
C LEU A 61 1.12 2.56 -4.42
N ASP A 62 1.41 2.99 -3.19
CA ASP A 62 0.76 2.48 -1.99
C ASP A 62 -0.33 3.43 -1.53
N LEU A 63 -1.54 2.91 -1.31
CA LEU A 63 -2.71 3.69 -0.91
C LEU A 63 -2.79 3.95 0.60
N ARG A 64 -1.95 3.28 1.41
CA ARG A 64 -2.12 3.27 2.86
C ARG A 64 -0.80 3.23 3.62
N VAL A 65 -0.29 4.43 3.91
CA VAL A 65 0.98 4.60 4.61
C VAL A 65 0.83 5.57 5.77
N SER A 66 1.27 5.20 6.97
CA SER A 66 1.40 6.09 8.12
C SER A 66 2.81 6.68 8.15
N ALA A 67 2.94 7.98 7.90
CA ALA A 67 4.25 8.65 7.89
C ALA A 67 4.69 9.15 9.27
N ARG A 68 3.77 9.22 10.24
CA ARG A 68 4.03 9.68 11.61
C ARG A 68 4.56 11.12 11.75
N ASP A 69 4.84 11.80 10.67
CA ASP A 69 5.34 13.17 10.59
C ASP A 69 4.25 14.07 9.95
N PRO A 70 3.80 15.10 10.65
CA PRO A 70 4.28 15.60 11.94
C PRO A 70 3.76 14.85 13.18
N GLY A 71 4.51 14.95 14.30
CA GLY A 71 4.06 14.66 15.65
C GLY A 71 4.60 13.40 16.30
N HIS A 72 5.07 12.42 15.52
CA HIS A 72 5.66 11.18 16.01
C HIS A 72 6.91 10.79 15.19
N GLU A 73 7.75 11.79 14.89
CA GLU A 73 8.93 11.66 14.01
C GLU A 73 9.99 10.71 14.57
N HIS A 74 9.91 10.36 15.86
CA HIS A 74 10.74 9.32 16.47
C HIS A 74 10.37 7.91 15.95
N GLN A 75 9.09 7.67 15.63
CA GLN A 75 8.63 6.39 15.05
C GLN A 75 8.91 6.33 13.55
N GLU A 76 8.63 7.42 12.81
CA GLU A 76 8.87 7.54 11.38
C GLU A 76 8.83 9.02 10.98
N ASP A 77 9.56 9.40 9.92
CA ASP A 77 9.45 10.72 9.32
C ASP A 77 9.29 10.65 7.80
N LEU A 78 9.01 11.80 7.17
CA LEU A 78 8.80 11.86 5.72
C LEU A 78 10.05 11.51 4.90
N TYR A 79 11.24 11.55 5.48
CA TYR A 79 12.46 11.09 4.79
C TYR A 79 12.56 9.56 4.84
N SER A 80 12.51 8.98 6.04
CA SER A 80 12.68 7.54 6.24
C SER A 80 11.54 6.72 5.62
N VAL A 81 10.28 7.18 5.68
CA VAL A 81 9.16 6.49 5.02
C VAL A 81 9.33 6.46 3.49
N ARG A 82 9.91 7.51 2.88
CA ARG A 82 10.20 7.51 1.44
C ARG A 82 11.36 6.58 1.08
N GLU A 83 12.39 6.53 1.92
CA GLU A 83 13.48 5.55 1.76
C GLU A 83 12.94 4.11 1.85
N ALA A 84 12.04 3.83 2.80
CA ALA A 84 11.36 2.55 2.93
C ALA A 84 10.51 2.22 1.69
N ALA A 85 9.74 3.19 1.21
CA ALA A 85 8.92 3.06 0.00
C ALA A 85 9.80 2.77 -1.24
N ALA A 86 10.88 3.53 -1.44
CA ALA A 86 11.81 3.30 -2.54
C ALA A 86 12.46 1.92 -2.48
N ALA A 87 12.86 1.46 -1.29
CA ALA A 87 13.41 0.13 -1.07
C ALA A 87 12.40 -0.99 -1.37
N GLY A 88 11.11 -0.72 -1.17
CA GLY A 88 10.01 -1.63 -1.47
C GLY A 88 9.49 -1.56 -2.91
N GLY A 89 10.01 -0.63 -3.73
CA GLY A 89 9.60 -0.49 -5.14
C GLY A 89 8.50 0.54 -5.40
N PHE A 90 8.07 1.27 -4.38
CA PHE A 90 7.07 2.31 -4.53
C PHE A 90 7.70 3.63 -4.96
N THR A 91 7.19 4.22 -6.02
CA THR A 91 7.53 5.56 -6.49
C THR A 91 6.55 6.61 -5.97
N GLU A 92 5.41 6.17 -5.45
CA GLU A 92 4.35 7.02 -4.95
C GLU A 92 3.72 6.38 -3.71
N ILE A 93 3.37 7.19 -2.72
CA ILE A 93 2.69 6.76 -1.50
C ILE A 93 1.55 7.72 -1.15
N ALA A 94 0.39 7.19 -0.77
CA ALA A 94 -0.70 7.95 -0.18
C ALA A 94 -0.58 7.90 1.35
N VAL A 95 -0.34 9.06 1.95
CA VAL A 95 -0.10 9.19 3.39
C VAL A 95 -1.40 9.51 4.11
N LEU A 96 -1.72 8.68 5.10
CA LEU A 96 -2.92 8.81 5.93
C LEU A 96 -2.87 10.06 6.82
N PRO A 97 -4.04 10.62 7.21
CA PRO A 97 -4.13 11.83 8.01
C PRO A 97 -3.83 11.65 9.50
N ASN A 98 -3.47 10.44 9.95
CA ASN A 98 -3.24 10.06 11.35
C ASN A 98 -1.90 10.58 11.93
N THR A 99 -1.64 11.85 11.71
CA THR A 99 -0.51 12.63 12.25
C THR A 99 -0.96 13.46 13.44
N HIS A 100 -0.04 14.16 14.10
CA HIS A 100 -0.37 15.08 15.17
C HIS A 100 0.32 16.44 14.95
N PRO A 101 -0.44 17.49 14.56
CA PRO A 101 -1.89 17.50 14.34
C PRO A 101 -2.33 16.67 13.13
N VAL A 102 -3.62 16.28 13.13
CA VAL A 102 -4.26 15.57 12.03
C VAL A 102 -4.18 16.39 10.73
N VAL A 103 -4.03 15.73 9.56
CA VAL A 103 -4.01 16.41 8.26
C VAL A 103 -5.43 16.87 7.89
N GLN A 104 -5.81 18.03 8.41
CA GLN A 104 -7.15 18.61 8.26
C GLN A 104 -7.14 20.09 7.85
N THR A 105 -5.96 20.65 7.55
CA THR A 105 -5.79 22.03 7.09
C THR A 105 -5.00 22.10 5.79
N LYS A 106 -5.14 23.20 5.05
CA LYS A 106 -4.40 23.44 3.78
C LYS A 106 -2.89 23.40 3.99
N GLU A 107 -2.44 23.96 5.11
CA GLU A 107 -1.04 24.05 5.50
C GLU A 107 -0.46 22.66 5.75
N ALA A 108 -1.22 21.77 6.42
CA ALA A 108 -0.80 20.38 6.65
C ALA A 108 -0.68 19.61 5.32
N VAL A 109 -1.64 19.77 4.41
CA VAL A 109 -1.59 19.18 3.06
C VAL A 109 -0.38 19.72 2.28
N ALA A 110 -0.14 21.03 2.30
CA ALA A 110 0.99 21.67 1.62
C ALA A 110 2.33 21.21 2.22
N TYR A 111 2.41 21.04 3.54
CA TYR A 111 3.59 20.50 4.23
C TYR A 111 3.98 19.14 3.68
N LEU A 112 3.07 18.16 3.68
CA LEU A 112 3.33 16.82 3.19
C LEU A 112 3.80 16.83 1.72
N ARG A 113 3.21 17.67 0.87
CA ARG A 113 3.59 17.78 -0.54
C ARG A 113 4.97 18.40 -0.74
N SER A 114 5.30 19.46 0.02
CA SER A 114 6.54 20.20 -0.14
C SER A 114 7.79 19.37 0.22
N ARG A 115 7.66 18.46 1.16
CA ARG A 115 8.74 17.56 1.59
C ARG A 115 9.09 16.48 0.57
N GLY A 116 8.28 16.33 -0.51
CA GLY A 116 8.51 15.37 -1.60
C GLY A 116 9.58 15.76 -2.61
N ALA A 117 10.08 17.00 -2.62
CA ALA A 117 11.06 17.45 -3.60
C ALA A 117 12.43 16.76 -3.43
N GLY A 118 13.10 16.47 -4.56
CA GLY A 118 14.47 15.92 -4.56
C GLY A 118 14.58 14.44 -4.15
N HIS A 119 13.48 13.69 -4.21
CA HIS A 119 13.44 12.26 -3.88
C HIS A 119 12.61 11.50 -4.93
N PRO A 120 12.94 10.23 -5.28
CA PRO A 120 12.18 9.47 -6.27
C PRO A 120 10.78 9.05 -5.80
N VAL A 121 10.43 9.19 -4.52
CA VAL A 121 9.10 8.87 -4.01
C VAL A 121 8.27 10.13 -3.82
N ARG A 122 7.13 10.20 -4.52
CA ARG A 122 6.13 11.27 -4.38
C ARG A 122 5.16 10.94 -3.25
N VAL A 123 4.83 11.96 -2.46
CA VAL A 123 3.83 11.87 -1.40
C VAL A 123 2.50 12.46 -1.88
N HIS A 124 1.43 11.69 -1.74
CA HIS A 124 0.05 12.08 -1.96
C HIS A 124 -0.67 12.20 -0.61
N PRO A 125 -1.04 13.39 -0.15
CA PRO A 125 -1.76 13.52 1.11
C PRO A 125 -3.19 13.00 1.01
N VAL A 126 -3.59 12.16 1.95
CA VAL A 126 -4.98 11.88 2.27
C VAL A 126 -5.38 12.81 3.41
N ALA A 127 -6.47 13.56 3.26
CA ALA A 127 -6.92 14.49 4.29
C ALA A 127 -8.05 13.89 5.14
N ALA A 128 -8.19 14.36 6.37
CA ALA A 128 -9.23 13.90 7.26
C ALA A 128 -10.63 14.30 6.75
N VAL A 129 -11.57 13.37 6.90
CA VAL A 129 -13.01 13.60 6.69
C VAL A 129 -13.57 14.47 7.80
N SER A 130 -13.23 14.14 9.04
CA SER A 130 -13.74 14.83 10.22
C SER A 130 -12.65 15.53 11.01
N VAL A 131 -13.05 16.60 11.70
CA VAL A 131 -12.15 17.35 12.59
C VAL A 131 -11.56 16.41 13.63
N ASP A 132 -10.23 16.43 13.74
CA ASP A 132 -9.41 15.55 14.58
C ASP A 132 -9.67 14.04 14.36
N ALA A 133 -10.22 13.66 13.18
CA ALA A 133 -10.63 12.29 12.85
C ALA A 133 -11.59 11.67 13.90
N LYS A 134 -12.47 12.49 14.51
CA LYS A 134 -13.38 12.08 15.59
C LYS A 134 -14.77 11.64 15.09
N GLY A 135 -15.06 11.80 13.79
CA GLY A 135 -16.35 11.39 13.19
C GLY A 135 -17.54 12.26 13.60
N LYS A 136 -17.31 13.52 14.00
CA LYS A 136 -18.38 14.43 14.49
C LYS A 136 -18.67 15.60 13.57
N ASP A 137 -17.65 16.38 13.22
CA ASP A 137 -17.77 17.57 12.40
C ASP A 137 -16.91 17.40 11.13
N LEU A 138 -17.45 17.83 9.99
CA LEU A 138 -16.73 17.72 8.71
C LEU A 138 -15.59 18.75 8.62
N THR A 139 -14.54 18.39 7.89
CA THR A 139 -13.48 19.31 7.48
C THR A 139 -13.87 20.09 6.23
N GLU A 140 -13.11 21.13 5.89
CA GLU A 140 -13.31 21.92 4.66
C GLU A 140 -12.72 21.19 3.43
N MET A 141 -13.35 20.10 3.00
CA MET A 141 -12.80 19.16 2.01
C MET A 141 -12.50 19.79 0.65
N ILE A 142 -13.26 20.79 0.19
CA ILE A 142 -12.96 21.52 -1.06
C ILE A 142 -11.63 22.25 -0.95
N ASP A 143 -11.37 22.91 0.16
CA ASP A 143 -10.11 23.63 0.40
C ASP A 143 -8.93 22.68 0.51
N LEU A 144 -9.12 21.54 1.16
CA LEU A 144 -8.10 20.49 1.27
C LEU A 144 -7.81 19.85 -0.10
N HIS A 145 -8.84 19.61 -0.91
CA HIS A 145 -8.67 19.14 -2.28
C HIS A 145 -7.88 20.14 -3.14
N ARG A 146 -8.22 21.42 -3.07
CA ARG A 146 -7.50 22.50 -3.78
C ARG A 146 -6.04 22.62 -3.34
N ALA A 147 -5.74 22.33 -2.06
CA ALA A 147 -4.38 22.27 -1.56
C ALA A 147 -3.62 21.02 -2.06
N GLY A 148 -4.33 20.01 -2.59
CA GLY A 148 -3.78 18.83 -3.24
C GLY A 148 -3.97 17.51 -2.48
N ALA A 149 -4.94 17.42 -1.58
CA ALA A 149 -5.39 16.14 -1.05
C ALA A 149 -6.00 15.29 -2.17
N VAL A 150 -5.59 14.03 -2.28
CA VAL A 150 -6.02 13.11 -3.34
C VAL A 150 -7.23 12.28 -2.97
N ALA A 151 -7.49 12.10 -1.68
CA ALA A 151 -8.63 11.37 -1.12
C ALA A 151 -8.89 11.84 0.31
N PHE A 152 -10.00 11.35 0.91
CA PHE A 152 -10.45 11.72 2.24
C PHE A 152 -10.71 10.48 3.10
N SER A 153 -10.19 10.48 4.32
CA SER A 153 -10.29 9.35 5.26
C SER A 153 -10.05 9.85 6.68
N ASP A 154 -10.61 9.18 7.69
CA ASP A 154 -10.19 9.38 9.07
C ASP A 154 -9.01 8.42 9.45
N GLY A 155 -8.33 7.88 8.43
CA GLY A 155 -7.09 7.12 8.54
C GLY A 155 -7.28 5.74 9.17
N VAL A 156 -6.71 5.55 10.35
CA VAL A 156 -6.84 4.31 11.12
C VAL A 156 -8.19 4.21 11.85
N GLN A 157 -8.94 5.31 11.91
CA GLN A 157 -10.28 5.34 12.50
C GLN A 157 -11.33 5.14 11.41
N PRO A 158 -12.41 4.37 11.64
CA PRO A 158 -13.53 4.32 10.71
C PRO A 158 -14.35 5.62 10.74
N VAL A 159 -14.94 5.99 9.62
CA VAL A 159 -15.99 7.00 9.56
C VAL A 159 -17.28 6.33 10.09
N TRP A 160 -17.39 6.30 11.42
CA TRP A 160 -18.37 5.46 12.11
C TRP A 160 -19.79 6.06 12.13
N HIS A 161 -19.92 7.42 12.06
CA HIS A 161 -21.20 8.10 12.18
C HIS A 161 -21.95 8.12 10.82
N PRO A 162 -23.15 7.52 10.69
CA PRO A 162 -23.85 7.41 9.40
C PRO A 162 -24.15 8.74 8.73
N ASP A 163 -24.56 9.77 9.49
CA ASP A 163 -24.87 11.09 8.95
C ASP A 163 -23.62 11.79 8.39
N ILE A 164 -22.48 11.71 9.11
CA ILE A 164 -21.18 12.20 8.62
C ILE A 164 -20.79 11.46 7.36
N PHE A 165 -20.96 10.16 7.30
CA PHE A 165 -20.65 9.33 6.13
C PHE A 165 -21.45 9.77 4.89
N VAL A 166 -22.78 9.92 5.03
CA VAL A 166 -23.66 10.37 3.94
C VAL A 166 -23.30 11.78 3.48
N LYS A 167 -23.14 12.72 4.43
CA LYS A 167 -22.75 14.09 4.12
C LYS A 167 -21.39 14.17 3.43
N THR A 168 -20.44 13.33 3.84
CA THR A 168 -19.13 13.22 3.20
C THR A 168 -19.27 12.78 1.74
N LEU A 169 -20.01 11.70 1.47
CA LEU A 169 -20.25 11.25 0.08
C LEU A 169 -20.88 12.37 -0.77
N GLN A 170 -21.91 13.06 -0.26
CA GLN A 170 -22.55 14.17 -0.95
C GLN A 170 -21.61 15.35 -1.19
N TYR A 171 -20.78 15.70 -0.20
CA TYR A 171 -19.81 16.78 -0.34
C TYR A 171 -18.74 16.45 -1.38
N LEU A 172 -18.19 15.24 -1.35
CA LEU A 172 -17.14 14.78 -2.28
C LEU A 172 -17.62 14.73 -3.75
N GLN A 173 -18.90 14.51 -4.00
CA GLN A 173 -19.46 14.53 -5.36
C GLN A 173 -19.28 15.90 -6.05
N THR A 174 -19.22 16.99 -5.31
CA THR A 174 -19.07 18.34 -5.88
C THR A 174 -17.77 18.54 -6.66
N PHE A 175 -16.75 17.72 -6.38
CA PHE A 175 -15.47 17.75 -7.09
C PHE A 175 -14.95 16.33 -7.45
N ASN A 176 -15.86 15.34 -7.52
CA ASN A 176 -15.56 13.96 -7.89
C ASN A 176 -14.54 13.29 -6.96
N GLY A 177 -14.52 13.67 -5.66
CA GLY A 177 -13.63 13.17 -4.64
C GLY A 177 -13.90 11.73 -4.24
N LEU A 178 -12.93 11.11 -3.55
CA LEU A 178 -12.98 9.73 -3.06
C LEU A 178 -13.02 9.69 -1.53
N LEU A 179 -13.97 8.95 -0.96
CA LEU A 179 -13.97 8.55 0.44
C LEU A 179 -13.24 7.22 0.59
N ILE A 180 -12.23 7.17 1.46
CA ILE A 180 -11.58 5.93 1.89
C ILE A 180 -12.01 5.64 3.32
N ASN A 181 -12.63 4.48 3.55
CA ASN A 181 -13.05 4.05 4.89
C ASN A 181 -12.43 2.71 5.26
N ARG A 182 -11.90 2.59 6.47
CA ARG A 182 -11.52 1.32 7.08
C ARG A 182 -12.74 0.77 7.84
N PRO A 183 -13.36 -0.32 7.36
CA PRO A 183 -14.62 -0.78 7.94
C PRO A 183 -14.38 -1.48 9.27
N GLU A 184 -14.91 -0.93 10.36
CA GLU A 184 -14.85 -1.52 11.70
C GLU A 184 -15.97 -0.99 12.59
N GLU A 185 -16.82 -1.89 13.10
CA GLU A 185 -17.80 -1.55 14.14
C GLU A 185 -17.08 -1.50 15.51
N LYS A 186 -16.76 -0.29 15.94
CA LYS A 186 -15.91 -0.03 17.12
C LYS A 186 -16.43 -0.61 18.45
N LEU A 187 -17.75 -0.63 18.62
CA LEU A 187 -18.32 -1.15 19.87
C LEU A 187 -18.18 -2.66 19.97
N MET A 188 -18.12 -3.36 18.84
CA MET A 188 -17.89 -4.81 18.80
C MET A 188 -16.40 -5.17 18.97
N THR A 189 -15.52 -4.28 18.53
CA THR A 189 -14.06 -4.53 18.54
C THR A 189 -13.36 -3.99 19.77
N GLN A 190 -14.06 -3.21 20.58
CA GLN A 190 -13.51 -2.62 21.79
C GLN A 190 -12.83 -3.66 22.69
N TYR A 191 -11.55 -3.41 23.00
CA TYR A 191 -10.68 -4.31 23.77
C TYR A 191 -10.32 -5.64 23.06
N GLY A 192 -10.68 -5.82 21.78
CA GLY A 192 -10.25 -6.98 20.99
C GLY A 192 -8.76 -6.90 20.65
N ASN A 193 -8.09 -8.05 20.61
CA ASN A 193 -6.65 -8.13 20.39
C ASN A 193 -6.27 -8.94 19.14
N MET A 194 -7.13 -9.86 18.73
CA MET A 194 -6.91 -10.76 17.59
C MET A 194 -8.25 -11.20 16.99
N HIS A 195 -8.22 -12.00 15.94
CA HIS A 195 -9.43 -12.61 15.38
C HIS A 195 -10.22 -13.41 16.43
N GLU A 196 -11.54 -13.20 16.46
CA GLU A 196 -12.44 -14.00 17.27
C GLU A 196 -12.55 -15.43 16.71
N GLY A 197 -12.12 -16.42 17.49
CA GLY A 197 -12.12 -17.80 17.06
C GLY A 197 -11.56 -18.75 18.12
N LEU A 198 -11.28 -19.97 17.67
CA LEU A 198 -10.71 -21.01 18.55
C LEU A 198 -9.37 -20.59 19.14
N THR A 199 -8.49 -20.01 18.31
CA THR A 199 -7.15 -19.56 18.74
C THR A 199 -7.25 -18.50 19.84
N ALA A 200 -8.14 -17.49 19.69
CA ALA A 200 -8.35 -16.47 20.71
C ALA A 200 -8.85 -17.07 22.03
N THR A 201 -9.75 -18.04 21.96
CA THR A 201 -10.25 -18.77 23.14
C THR A 201 -9.13 -19.55 23.83
N MET A 202 -8.29 -20.24 23.08
CA MET A 202 -7.15 -21.00 23.62
C MET A 202 -6.11 -20.11 24.30
N LEU A 203 -5.87 -18.91 23.75
CA LEU A 203 -4.93 -17.93 24.29
C LEU A 203 -5.52 -17.08 25.42
N GLY A 204 -6.83 -17.15 25.65
CA GLY A 204 -7.51 -16.29 26.64
C GLY A 204 -7.57 -14.81 26.24
N LEU A 205 -7.42 -14.50 24.95
CA LEU A 205 -7.47 -13.15 24.41
C LEU A 205 -8.87 -12.79 23.93
N LYS A 206 -9.25 -11.51 24.08
CA LYS A 206 -10.50 -11.02 23.53
C LYS A 206 -10.44 -10.94 22.00
N GLY A 207 -11.43 -11.54 21.33
CA GLY A 207 -11.54 -11.58 19.89
C GLY A 207 -12.09 -10.29 19.27
N ILE A 208 -11.73 -10.07 18.01
CA ILE A 208 -12.30 -9.08 17.09
C ILE A 208 -13.12 -9.86 16.06
N PRO A 209 -14.46 -9.85 16.16
CA PRO A 209 -15.30 -10.66 15.27
C PRO A 209 -15.21 -10.20 13.81
N ALA A 210 -15.25 -11.14 12.88
CA ALA A 210 -15.35 -10.86 11.44
C ALA A 210 -16.61 -10.01 11.14
N LEU A 211 -17.69 -10.30 11.85
CA LEU A 211 -18.96 -9.59 11.73
C LEU A 211 -18.82 -8.06 11.92
N ALA A 212 -17.85 -7.57 12.72
CA ALA A 212 -17.64 -6.14 12.92
C ALA A 212 -17.21 -5.42 11.65
N GLU A 213 -16.40 -6.06 10.80
CA GLU A 213 -16.02 -5.57 9.47
C GLU A 213 -17.21 -5.67 8.51
N GLU A 214 -17.87 -6.82 8.45
CA GLU A 214 -18.98 -7.11 7.54
C GLU A 214 -20.19 -6.21 7.75
N LEU A 215 -20.56 -5.94 9.01
CA LEU A 215 -21.65 -5.01 9.34
C LEU A 215 -21.34 -3.59 8.86
N MET A 216 -20.11 -3.12 9.05
CA MET A 216 -19.71 -1.80 8.59
C MET A 216 -19.71 -1.73 7.06
N VAL A 217 -19.19 -2.74 6.36
CA VAL A 217 -19.21 -2.83 4.90
C VAL A 217 -20.66 -2.83 4.41
N ALA A 218 -21.55 -3.66 4.97
CA ALA A 218 -22.95 -3.72 4.58
C ALA A 218 -23.69 -2.39 4.80
N ARG A 219 -23.42 -1.71 5.93
CA ARG A 219 -23.96 -0.37 6.22
C ARG A 219 -23.50 0.64 5.17
N ASP A 220 -22.20 0.71 4.93
CA ASP A 220 -21.58 1.72 4.08
C ASP A 220 -22.02 1.55 2.61
N LEU A 221 -22.15 0.32 2.13
CA LEU A 221 -22.67 0.04 0.79
C LEU A 221 -24.14 0.52 0.62
N ARG A 222 -24.97 0.36 1.64
CA ARG A 222 -26.35 0.89 1.62
C ARG A 222 -26.37 2.42 1.62
N LEU A 223 -25.48 3.05 2.40
CA LEU A 223 -25.34 4.50 2.42
C LEU A 223 -24.79 5.03 1.10
N LEU A 224 -23.84 4.31 0.47
CA LEU A 224 -23.33 4.63 -0.86
C LEU A 224 -24.45 4.54 -1.92
N ALA A 225 -25.25 3.47 -1.89
CA ALA A 225 -26.37 3.32 -2.82
C ALA A 225 -27.42 4.44 -2.67
N TYR A 226 -27.62 4.95 -1.45
CA TYR A 226 -28.52 6.06 -1.16
C TYR A 226 -27.96 7.42 -1.58
N ALA A 227 -26.70 7.71 -1.21
CA ALA A 227 -26.09 9.02 -1.38
C ALA A 227 -25.44 9.21 -2.75
N GLY A 228 -25.00 8.12 -3.41
CA GLY A 228 -24.09 8.16 -4.54
C GLY A 228 -22.67 8.50 -4.12
N GLY A 229 -21.80 8.79 -5.09
CA GLY A 229 -20.40 9.14 -4.85
C GLY A 229 -19.45 7.96 -5.07
N LYS A 230 -18.25 8.02 -4.52
CA LYS A 230 -17.19 7.00 -4.65
C LYS A 230 -16.68 6.57 -3.28
N LEU A 231 -16.57 5.28 -3.08
CA LEU A 231 -16.09 4.68 -1.84
C LEU A 231 -14.97 3.69 -2.11
N HIS A 232 -13.94 3.74 -1.29
CA HIS A 232 -12.91 2.72 -1.21
C HIS A 232 -12.84 2.13 0.19
N PHE A 233 -12.97 0.82 0.30
CA PHE A 233 -12.73 0.12 1.56
C PHE A 233 -11.26 -0.26 1.66
N SER A 234 -10.60 0.23 2.69
CA SER A 234 -9.19 -0.04 2.93
C SER A 234 -8.98 -1.17 3.94
N CYS A 235 -8.07 -2.09 3.63
CA CYS A 235 -7.69 -3.24 4.45
C CYS A 235 -8.86 -4.17 4.77
N LEU A 236 -9.54 -4.70 3.76
CA LEU A 236 -10.47 -5.81 3.98
C LEU A 236 -9.73 -7.06 4.44
N SER A 237 -10.36 -7.82 5.32
CA SER A 237 -9.76 -9.02 5.91
C SER A 237 -10.67 -10.25 5.93
N THR A 238 -11.98 -10.09 5.68
CA THR A 238 -12.96 -11.18 5.85
C THR A 238 -13.58 -11.62 4.53
N ALA A 239 -13.90 -12.91 4.43
CA ALA A 239 -14.59 -13.49 3.27
C ALA A 239 -15.95 -12.83 3.03
N GLY A 240 -16.71 -12.55 4.10
CA GLY A 240 -18.02 -11.90 4.01
C GLY A 240 -17.93 -10.47 3.47
N ALA A 241 -16.92 -9.68 3.89
CA ALA A 241 -16.70 -8.34 3.35
C ALA A 241 -16.35 -8.37 1.85
N VAL A 242 -15.48 -9.29 1.42
CA VAL A 242 -15.16 -9.48 0.00
C VAL A 242 -16.39 -9.83 -0.81
N GLN A 243 -17.26 -10.72 -0.29
CA GLN A 243 -18.49 -11.10 -0.97
C GLN A 243 -19.47 -9.91 -1.09
N LEU A 244 -19.63 -9.11 -0.04
CA LEU A 244 -20.46 -7.91 -0.06
C LEU A 244 -19.99 -6.89 -1.12
N VAL A 245 -18.65 -6.66 -1.23
CA VAL A 245 -18.10 -5.78 -2.25
C VAL A 245 -18.28 -6.34 -3.65
N ARG A 246 -18.12 -7.66 -3.84
CA ARG A 246 -18.36 -8.33 -5.14
C ARG A 246 -19.80 -8.11 -5.62
N GLU A 247 -20.77 -8.29 -4.74
CA GLU A 247 -22.19 -8.06 -5.02
C GLU A 247 -22.50 -6.60 -5.33
N ALA A 248 -21.91 -5.67 -4.57
CA ALA A 248 -22.07 -4.23 -4.80
C ALA A 248 -21.49 -3.79 -6.16
N LYS A 249 -20.33 -4.29 -6.55
CA LYS A 249 -19.73 -4.05 -7.88
C LYS A 249 -20.64 -4.61 -8.99
N ALA A 250 -21.18 -5.80 -8.81
CA ALA A 250 -22.12 -6.41 -9.78
C ALA A 250 -23.42 -5.58 -9.94
N GLN A 251 -23.81 -4.85 -8.90
CA GLN A 251 -24.94 -3.89 -8.93
C GLN A 251 -24.57 -2.52 -9.51
N GLY A 252 -23.31 -2.31 -9.90
CA GLY A 252 -22.83 -1.06 -10.50
C GLY A 252 -22.52 0.05 -9.49
N LEU A 253 -22.38 -0.24 -8.21
CA LEU A 253 -21.95 0.75 -7.23
C LEU A 253 -20.49 1.14 -7.45
N ALA A 254 -20.17 2.43 -7.31
CA ALA A 254 -18.82 2.95 -7.45
C ALA A 254 -18.01 2.66 -6.16
N VAL A 255 -17.69 1.39 -5.96
CA VAL A 255 -16.94 0.89 -4.81
C VAL A 255 -15.70 0.14 -5.26
N THR A 256 -14.60 0.36 -4.55
CA THR A 256 -13.33 -0.35 -4.69
C THR A 256 -12.83 -0.80 -3.33
N CYS A 257 -11.87 -1.73 -3.28
CA CYS A 257 -11.26 -2.14 -2.02
C CYS A 257 -9.80 -2.60 -2.20
N ASP A 258 -9.08 -2.59 -1.09
CA ASP A 258 -7.73 -3.13 -0.99
C ASP A 258 -7.58 -4.17 0.13
N VAL A 259 -6.46 -4.85 0.12
CA VAL A 259 -6.01 -5.78 1.15
C VAL A 259 -4.55 -5.48 1.50
N ALA A 260 -4.18 -5.60 2.78
CA ALA A 260 -2.79 -5.48 3.17
C ALA A 260 -1.98 -6.74 2.79
N ALA A 261 -0.76 -6.55 2.29
CA ALA A 261 0.11 -7.65 1.83
C ALA A 261 0.36 -8.71 2.91
N HIS A 262 0.45 -8.32 4.18
CA HIS A 262 0.65 -9.25 5.29
C HIS A 262 -0.60 -10.09 5.61
N GLN A 263 -1.81 -9.64 5.26
CA GLN A 263 -3.06 -10.36 5.50
C GLN A 263 -3.18 -11.66 4.68
N VAL A 264 -2.43 -11.79 3.60
CA VAL A 264 -2.42 -13.01 2.79
C VAL A 264 -1.29 -13.99 3.19
N ALA A 265 -0.44 -13.60 4.15
CA ALA A 265 0.73 -14.37 4.60
C ALA A 265 0.47 -15.18 5.87
N PHE A 266 -0.30 -14.65 6.80
CA PHE A 266 -0.53 -15.23 8.13
C PHE A 266 -2.02 -15.44 8.41
N ASP A 267 -2.36 -16.54 9.06
CA ASP A 267 -3.65 -16.74 9.71
C ASP A 267 -3.53 -16.51 11.24
N ASP A 268 -4.65 -16.60 11.96
CA ASP A 268 -4.72 -16.34 13.39
C ASP A 268 -3.85 -17.30 14.25
N THR A 269 -3.48 -18.47 13.70
CA THR A 269 -2.60 -19.43 14.41
C THR A 269 -1.16 -18.91 14.53
N ALA A 270 -0.76 -17.95 13.73
CA ALA A 270 0.56 -17.32 13.84
C ALA A 270 0.77 -16.60 15.19
N LEU A 271 -0.31 -16.32 15.93
CA LEU A 271 -0.25 -15.62 17.23
C LEU A 271 -0.06 -16.55 18.44
N LEU A 272 0.09 -17.85 18.24
CA LEU A 272 0.21 -18.84 19.34
C LEU A 272 1.38 -18.55 20.30
N ASP A 273 2.44 -17.91 19.83
CA ASP A 273 3.62 -17.53 20.64
C ASP A 273 3.54 -16.11 21.22
N PHE A 274 2.39 -15.42 21.10
CA PHE A 274 2.18 -14.05 21.57
C PHE A 274 3.17 -13.03 21.00
N ASP A 275 3.68 -13.24 19.76
CA ASP A 275 4.55 -12.27 19.12
C ASP A 275 3.79 -10.98 18.81
N THR A 276 4.13 -9.91 19.53
CA THR A 276 3.50 -8.59 19.37
C THR A 276 3.72 -7.97 17.99
N HIS A 277 4.74 -8.39 17.22
CA HIS A 277 4.94 -7.96 15.86
C HIS A 277 3.84 -8.45 14.91
N LEU A 278 3.10 -9.49 15.31
CA LEU A 278 1.93 -10.00 14.59
C LEU A 278 0.60 -9.34 15.02
N LYS A 279 0.63 -8.39 15.96
CA LYS A 279 -0.56 -7.66 16.40
C LYS A 279 -0.88 -6.54 15.42
N VAL A 280 -1.88 -6.78 14.56
CA VAL A 280 -2.36 -5.88 13.49
C VAL A 280 -3.86 -5.66 13.56
N ASN A 281 -4.36 -4.57 12.97
CA ASN A 281 -5.80 -4.30 12.84
C ASN A 281 -6.13 -3.77 11.43
N PRO A 282 -6.91 -4.53 10.61
CA PRO A 282 -7.65 -5.74 10.99
C PRO A 282 -6.72 -6.90 11.38
N PRO A 283 -7.19 -7.80 12.26
CA PRO A 283 -6.38 -8.92 12.73
C PRO A 283 -6.20 -9.96 11.62
N PHE A 284 -5.15 -10.78 11.72
CA PHE A 284 -5.02 -11.98 10.90
C PHE A 284 -6.23 -12.88 11.14
N ARG A 285 -6.90 -13.26 10.05
CA ARG A 285 -8.17 -14.01 10.06
C ARG A 285 -7.91 -15.50 9.87
N SER A 286 -8.99 -16.23 9.63
CA SER A 286 -8.93 -17.67 9.36
C SER A 286 -8.32 -17.97 7.99
N ARG A 287 -7.95 -19.24 7.77
CA ARG A 287 -7.48 -19.71 6.46
C ARG A 287 -8.54 -19.52 5.37
N ALA A 288 -9.82 -19.70 5.69
CA ALA A 288 -10.91 -19.50 4.74
C ALA A 288 -11.03 -18.03 4.30
N ASP A 289 -10.75 -17.08 5.19
CA ASP A 289 -10.70 -15.66 4.86
C ASP A 289 -9.54 -15.37 3.91
N ILE A 290 -8.35 -15.91 4.17
CA ILE A 290 -7.18 -15.76 3.28
C ILE A 290 -7.49 -16.30 1.88
N ASP A 291 -8.12 -17.48 1.78
CA ASP A 291 -8.49 -18.07 0.50
C ASP A 291 -9.51 -17.18 -0.27
N ALA A 292 -10.44 -16.54 0.45
CA ALA A 292 -11.38 -15.58 -0.13
C ALA A 292 -10.68 -14.28 -0.58
N LEU A 293 -9.66 -13.79 0.15
CA LEU A 293 -8.85 -12.65 -0.27
C LEU A 293 -8.11 -12.96 -1.58
N TRP A 294 -7.48 -14.14 -1.70
CA TRP A 294 -6.83 -14.56 -2.94
C TRP A 294 -7.80 -14.71 -4.11
N ALA A 295 -8.99 -15.26 -3.87
CA ALA A 295 -10.05 -15.32 -4.88
C ALA A 295 -10.50 -13.92 -5.32
N GLY A 296 -10.68 -12.99 -4.38
CA GLY A 296 -11.03 -11.60 -4.65
C GLY A 296 -9.94 -10.83 -5.42
N LEU A 297 -8.67 -11.12 -5.16
CA LEU A 297 -7.55 -10.57 -5.95
C LEU A 297 -7.57 -11.10 -7.39
N ALA A 298 -7.84 -12.39 -7.57
CA ALA A 298 -7.84 -13.04 -8.87
C ALA A 298 -9.03 -12.64 -9.76
N ASP A 299 -10.23 -12.53 -9.19
CA ASP A 299 -11.45 -12.18 -9.93
C ASP A 299 -11.66 -10.67 -10.12
N GLY A 300 -10.80 -9.82 -9.52
CA GLY A 300 -10.86 -8.37 -9.64
C GLY A 300 -11.82 -7.69 -8.65
N THR A 301 -12.39 -8.43 -7.69
CA THR A 301 -13.17 -7.84 -6.60
C THR A 301 -12.29 -6.92 -5.74
N ILE A 302 -11.07 -7.36 -5.42
CA ILE A 302 -10.07 -6.55 -4.73
C ILE A 302 -9.21 -5.83 -5.78
N ASP A 303 -9.19 -4.51 -5.73
CA ASP A 303 -8.58 -3.64 -6.75
C ASP A 303 -7.08 -3.46 -6.55
N ALA A 304 -6.62 -3.38 -5.30
CA ALA A 304 -5.24 -3.06 -4.96
C ALA A 304 -4.72 -3.90 -3.77
N VAL A 305 -3.38 -3.92 -3.66
CA VAL A 305 -2.68 -4.39 -2.47
C VAL A 305 -1.92 -3.22 -1.88
N VAL A 306 -1.99 -3.06 -0.55
CA VAL A 306 -1.31 -2.02 0.22
C VAL A 306 -0.30 -2.63 1.19
N SER A 307 0.69 -1.85 1.60
CA SER A 307 1.63 -2.27 2.65
C SER A 307 1.02 -2.24 4.04
N ASP A 308 0.05 -1.36 4.26
CA ASP A 308 -0.47 -0.96 5.58
C ASP A 308 0.67 -0.59 6.55
N HIS A 309 1.67 0.11 6.01
CA HIS A 309 2.87 0.51 6.75
C HIS A 309 2.48 1.38 7.95
N SER A 310 2.68 0.81 9.15
CA SER A 310 2.34 1.43 10.44
C SER A 310 3.52 1.32 11.40
N PRO A 311 4.48 2.24 11.32
CA PRO A 311 5.68 2.23 12.15
C PRO A 311 5.36 2.55 13.60
N LEU A 312 5.99 1.78 14.50
CA LEU A 312 5.86 1.90 15.95
C LEU A 312 7.25 1.76 16.59
N ASP A 313 7.48 2.49 17.66
CA ASP A 313 8.70 2.35 18.45
C ASP A 313 8.74 0.99 19.18
N GLU A 314 9.92 0.67 19.68
CA GLU A 314 10.16 -0.59 20.37
C GLU A 314 9.36 -0.71 21.66
N GLU A 315 9.15 0.41 22.36
CA GLU A 315 8.41 0.47 23.62
C GLU A 315 6.94 0.12 23.42
N SER A 316 6.33 0.56 22.33
CA SER A 316 4.95 0.21 21.97
C SER A 316 4.73 -1.28 21.66
N LYS A 317 5.81 -2.02 21.37
CA LYS A 317 5.76 -3.46 21.04
C LYS A 317 6.32 -4.36 22.13
N LYS A 318 7.21 -3.89 23.01
CA LYS A 318 7.78 -4.65 24.13
C LYS A 318 6.88 -4.61 25.37
N LEU A 319 5.63 -4.96 25.17
CA LEU A 319 4.59 -5.04 26.18
C LEU A 319 3.93 -6.42 26.15
N GLU A 320 3.10 -6.73 27.14
CA GLU A 320 2.19 -7.86 27.07
C GLU A 320 1.31 -7.73 25.82
N PHE A 321 0.91 -8.85 25.24
CA PHE A 321 0.24 -8.86 23.93
C PHE A 321 -1.04 -8.00 23.91
N ASP A 322 -1.82 -8.00 24.98
CA ASP A 322 -3.05 -7.20 25.11
C ASP A 322 -2.78 -5.69 25.22
N LEU A 323 -1.62 -5.28 25.73
CA LEU A 323 -1.20 -3.88 25.88
C LEU A 323 -0.43 -3.34 24.67
N ALA A 324 0.21 -4.22 23.87
CA ALA A 324 0.97 -3.80 22.71
C ALA A 324 0.09 -3.10 21.66
N GLU A 325 0.64 -2.10 20.97
CA GLU A 325 -0.07 -1.39 19.91
C GLU A 325 -0.20 -2.21 18.62
N PHE A 326 -1.27 -1.94 17.85
CA PHE A 326 -1.50 -2.52 16.52
C PHE A 326 -0.63 -1.84 15.48
N GLY A 327 0.09 -2.61 14.69
CA GLY A 327 0.85 -2.08 13.55
C GLY A 327 2.04 -2.94 13.17
N ILE A 328 2.38 -2.84 11.89
CA ILE A 328 3.51 -3.51 11.25
C ILE A 328 4.12 -2.57 10.21
N ILE A 329 5.45 -2.55 10.07
CA ILE A 329 6.09 -1.94 8.89
C ILE A 329 6.00 -2.90 7.71
N GLY A 330 5.58 -2.42 6.55
CA GLY A 330 5.30 -3.30 5.41
C GLY A 330 5.85 -2.81 4.07
N LEU A 331 6.27 -1.55 3.93
CA LEU A 331 6.69 -0.99 2.65
C LEU A 331 7.80 -1.81 1.99
N GLU A 332 8.87 -2.13 2.70
CA GLU A 332 10.04 -2.84 2.16
C GLU A 332 9.75 -4.29 1.77
N THR A 333 8.68 -4.88 2.33
CA THR A 333 8.37 -6.30 2.19
C THR A 333 7.11 -6.59 1.38
N ALA A 334 6.25 -5.59 1.11
CA ALA A 334 4.93 -5.79 0.51
C ALA A 334 4.95 -6.64 -0.76
N PHE A 335 5.81 -6.29 -1.73
CA PHE A 335 5.94 -7.07 -2.97
C PHE A 335 6.44 -8.50 -2.70
N ALA A 336 7.52 -8.62 -1.94
CA ALA A 336 8.15 -9.92 -1.70
C ALA A 336 7.23 -10.86 -0.90
N VAL A 337 6.51 -10.34 0.10
CA VAL A 337 5.51 -11.11 0.87
C VAL A 337 4.36 -11.55 -0.04
N LEU A 338 3.77 -10.62 -0.79
CA LEU A 338 2.70 -10.94 -1.73
C LEU A 338 3.14 -11.97 -2.78
N HIS A 339 4.35 -11.84 -3.32
CA HIS A 339 4.88 -12.74 -4.33
C HIS A 339 5.25 -14.13 -3.77
N THR A 340 5.85 -14.19 -2.58
CA THR A 340 6.20 -15.44 -1.89
C THR A 340 4.96 -16.28 -1.58
N HIS A 341 3.86 -15.62 -1.15
CA HIS A 341 2.61 -16.29 -0.78
C HIS A 341 1.62 -16.38 -1.95
N ASN A 342 2.00 -15.96 -3.15
CA ASN A 342 1.13 -15.93 -4.33
C ASN A 342 0.63 -17.33 -4.68
N ARG A 343 -0.70 -17.46 -4.84
CA ARG A 343 -1.38 -18.72 -5.16
C ARG A 343 -2.18 -18.68 -6.45
N ALA A 344 -2.49 -17.48 -6.95
CA ALA A 344 -3.54 -17.33 -7.94
C ALA A 344 -3.24 -16.31 -9.03
N LEU A 345 -2.25 -15.42 -8.84
CA LEU A 345 -1.99 -14.31 -9.75
C LEU A 345 -0.80 -14.60 -10.67
N THR A 346 -0.91 -14.21 -11.93
CA THR A 346 0.27 -14.04 -12.78
C THR A 346 1.10 -12.86 -12.29
N LEU A 347 2.38 -12.77 -12.68
CA LEU A 347 3.23 -11.63 -12.32
C LEU A 347 2.63 -10.30 -12.81
N GLU A 348 2.01 -10.30 -13.97
CA GLU A 348 1.33 -9.14 -14.54
C GLU A 348 0.14 -8.71 -13.68
N GLN A 349 -0.70 -9.65 -13.24
CA GLN A 349 -1.82 -9.37 -12.34
C GLN A 349 -1.33 -8.83 -10.98
N LEU A 350 -0.25 -9.40 -10.44
CA LEU A 350 0.36 -8.94 -9.20
C LEU A 350 0.86 -7.49 -9.32
N VAL A 351 1.61 -7.19 -10.39
CA VAL A 351 2.06 -5.81 -10.67
C VAL A 351 0.87 -4.88 -10.88
N ALA A 352 -0.21 -5.34 -11.54
CA ALA A 352 -1.42 -4.53 -11.69
C ALA A 352 -2.03 -4.12 -10.35
N LYS A 353 -1.98 -4.99 -9.32
CA LYS A 353 -2.47 -4.68 -7.97
C LYS A 353 -1.60 -3.66 -7.20
N LEU A 354 -0.34 -3.48 -7.60
CA LEU A 354 0.58 -2.53 -6.99
C LEU A 354 0.73 -1.22 -7.80
N ALA A 355 0.50 -1.26 -9.11
CA ALA A 355 0.76 -0.12 -9.99
C ALA A 355 -0.50 0.48 -10.62
N VAL A 356 -1.39 -0.36 -11.14
CA VAL A 356 -2.57 0.05 -11.91
C VAL A 356 -3.77 0.31 -10.99
N GLY A 357 -4.14 -0.69 -10.20
CA GLY A 357 -5.29 -0.63 -9.29
C GLY A 357 -5.26 0.57 -8.35
N PRO A 358 -4.14 0.84 -7.63
CA PRO A 358 -4.06 2.01 -6.76
C PRO A 358 -4.29 3.34 -7.50
N ARG A 359 -3.79 3.47 -8.74
CA ARG A 359 -4.00 4.67 -9.53
C ARG A 359 -5.43 4.81 -10.03
N ASP A 360 -6.05 3.71 -10.46
CA ASP A 360 -7.46 3.71 -10.84
C ASP A 360 -8.36 4.10 -9.65
N VAL A 361 -8.05 3.64 -8.43
CA VAL A 361 -8.74 4.01 -7.19
C VAL A 361 -8.64 5.51 -6.93
N LEU A 362 -7.45 6.11 -7.04
CA LEU A 362 -7.25 7.55 -6.79
C LEU A 362 -7.58 8.43 -8.01
N GLY A 363 -7.89 7.85 -9.18
CA GLY A 363 -8.08 8.60 -10.42
C GLY A 363 -6.80 9.25 -10.94
N LEU A 364 -5.64 8.66 -10.65
CA LEU A 364 -4.34 9.14 -11.11
C LEU A 364 -3.93 8.47 -12.43
N PRO A 365 -3.20 9.17 -13.32
CA PRO A 365 -2.75 8.58 -14.57
C PRO A 365 -1.71 7.47 -14.34
N LEU A 366 -1.80 6.39 -15.12
CA LEU A 366 -0.76 5.38 -15.16
C LEU A 366 0.44 5.93 -15.97
N PRO A 367 1.69 5.83 -15.46
CA PRO A 367 2.87 6.23 -16.20
C PRO A 367 2.99 5.51 -17.54
N GLU A 368 3.23 6.24 -18.61
CA GLU A 368 3.43 5.66 -19.94
C GLU A 368 4.89 5.18 -20.11
N LEU A 369 5.06 4.05 -20.75
CA LEU A 369 6.37 3.57 -21.20
C LEU A 369 6.54 3.86 -22.70
N LYS A 370 7.03 5.06 -23.00
CA LYS A 370 7.35 5.49 -24.36
C LYS A 370 8.53 6.44 -24.36
N GLU A 371 9.23 6.54 -25.49
CA GLU A 371 10.32 7.51 -25.67
C GLU A 371 9.82 8.95 -25.48
N GLY A 372 10.59 9.73 -24.74
CA GLY A 372 10.28 11.11 -24.36
C GLY A 372 9.37 11.26 -23.14
N ALA A 373 8.77 10.18 -22.62
CA ALA A 373 7.97 10.25 -21.40
C ALA A 373 8.86 10.38 -20.14
N ALA A 374 8.32 11.04 -19.11
CA ALA A 374 8.97 11.04 -17.80
C ALA A 374 9.05 9.63 -17.23
N ALA A 375 10.23 9.23 -16.78
CA ALA A 375 10.42 7.94 -16.17
C ALA A 375 9.73 7.91 -14.80
N ASN A 376 8.86 6.91 -14.62
CA ASN A 376 8.25 6.53 -13.34
C ASN A 376 8.18 5.00 -13.34
N LEU A 377 9.24 4.36 -12.86
CA LEU A 377 9.56 2.97 -13.13
C LEU A 377 10.01 2.26 -11.85
N THR A 378 9.61 1.00 -11.72
CA THR A 378 10.15 0.07 -10.72
C THR A 378 10.88 -1.06 -11.44
N VAL A 379 12.13 -1.31 -11.02
CA VAL A 379 12.97 -2.42 -11.49
C VAL A 379 13.05 -3.48 -10.40
N PHE A 380 12.79 -4.73 -10.73
CA PHE A 380 12.74 -5.83 -9.77
C PHE A 380 13.15 -7.16 -10.41
N ASP A 381 13.54 -8.11 -9.56
CA ASP A 381 13.81 -9.50 -9.95
C ASP A 381 12.80 -10.42 -9.24
N PRO A 382 11.81 -10.99 -9.94
CA PRO A 382 10.80 -11.87 -9.35
C PRO A 382 11.34 -13.25 -8.96
N ARG A 383 12.54 -13.64 -9.40
CA ARG A 383 13.15 -14.94 -9.09
C ARG A 383 14.16 -14.89 -7.95
N ALA A 384 14.55 -13.68 -7.54
CA ALA A 384 15.55 -13.54 -6.49
C ALA A 384 15.02 -14.10 -5.16
N GLU A 385 15.70 -15.10 -4.63
CA GLU A 385 15.48 -15.61 -3.27
C GLU A 385 16.44 -14.91 -2.32
N TRP A 386 15.93 -14.41 -1.21
CA TRP A 386 16.72 -13.66 -0.25
C TRP A 386 16.15 -13.77 1.16
N GLN A 387 16.98 -13.49 2.15
CA GLN A 387 16.56 -13.41 3.54
C GLN A 387 16.40 -11.93 3.92
N PHE A 388 15.22 -11.55 4.38
CA PHE A 388 14.97 -10.21 4.90
C PHE A 388 15.64 -10.05 6.26
N THR A 389 16.49 -9.04 6.39
CA THR A 389 17.28 -8.79 7.60
C THR A 389 17.06 -7.37 8.11
N ALA A 390 17.48 -7.11 9.35
CA ALA A 390 17.43 -5.77 9.92
C ALA A 390 18.21 -4.72 9.10
N ALA A 391 19.20 -5.13 8.30
CA ALA A 391 19.96 -4.25 7.41
C ALA A 391 19.18 -3.81 6.15
N ASP A 392 18.13 -4.54 5.79
CA ASP A 392 17.25 -4.21 4.66
C ASP A 392 16.21 -3.16 5.03
N ILE A 393 15.95 -2.94 6.32
CA ILE A 393 14.97 -1.97 6.83
C ILE A 393 15.51 -0.54 6.66
N ARG A 394 14.71 0.32 6.04
CA ARG A 394 14.94 1.77 5.85
C ARG A 394 14.06 2.61 6.76
N SER A 395 12.90 2.09 7.18
CA SER A 395 12.08 2.69 8.21
C SER A 395 12.88 2.91 9.50
N LYS A 396 12.54 3.93 10.26
CA LYS A 396 13.07 4.12 11.62
C LYS A 396 12.63 3.01 12.56
N SER A 397 11.42 2.50 12.36
CA SER A 397 10.83 1.44 13.15
C SER A 397 11.23 0.04 12.67
N ARG A 398 11.08 -0.94 13.55
CA ARG A 398 11.47 -2.33 13.28
C ARG A 398 10.39 -3.34 13.64
N ASN A 399 9.16 -2.89 13.81
CA ASN A 399 8.00 -3.68 14.21
C ASN A 399 7.48 -4.53 13.03
N THR A 400 8.18 -5.63 12.74
CA THR A 400 7.84 -6.57 11.67
C THR A 400 8.20 -8.00 12.05
N PRO A 401 7.34 -9.00 11.76
CA PRO A 401 7.63 -10.42 11.97
C PRO A 401 8.50 -11.02 10.85
N PHE A 402 8.81 -10.25 9.80
CA PHE A 402 9.50 -10.80 8.63
C PHE A 402 11.03 -10.84 8.76
N ILE A 403 11.63 -10.30 9.84
CA ILE A 403 13.08 -10.40 10.04
C ILE A 403 13.48 -11.87 10.13
N GLY A 404 14.41 -12.30 9.27
CA GLY A 404 14.84 -13.69 9.13
C GLY A 404 14.02 -14.50 8.13
N ALA A 405 12.90 -14.00 7.63
CA ALA A 405 12.07 -14.69 6.65
C ALA A 405 12.79 -14.83 5.29
N ARG A 406 12.63 -15.99 4.66
CA ARG A 406 13.03 -16.21 3.27
C ARG A 406 11.91 -15.75 2.35
N LEU A 407 12.22 -14.82 1.48
CA LEU A 407 11.29 -14.20 0.55
C LEU A 407 11.75 -14.41 -0.89
N THR A 408 10.80 -14.51 -1.80
CA THR A 408 11.01 -14.58 -3.25
C THR A 408 10.53 -13.27 -3.88
N GLY A 409 11.31 -12.75 -4.83
CA GLY A 409 11.07 -11.46 -5.46
C GLY A 409 11.76 -10.33 -4.70
N ARG A 410 12.62 -9.58 -5.41
CA ARG A 410 13.39 -8.50 -4.82
C ARG A 410 13.36 -7.26 -5.69
N VAL A 411 13.09 -6.12 -5.07
CA VAL A 411 13.20 -4.82 -5.74
C VAL A 411 14.68 -4.47 -5.92
N VAL A 412 15.04 -4.09 -7.14
CA VAL A 412 16.37 -3.60 -7.50
C VAL A 412 16.46 -2.09 -7.35
N GLY A 413 15.38 -1.39 -7.68
CA GLY A 413 15.29 0.06 -7.46
C GLY A 413 14.11 0.72 -8.14
N VAL A 414 14.02 2.02 -7.92
CA VAL A 414 12.99 2.90 -8.49
C VAL A 414 13.63 4.08 -9.20
N ILE A 415 12.98 4.56 -10.27
CA ILE A 415 13.40 5.71 -11.07
C ILE A 415 12.18 6.61 -11.25
N HIS A 416 12.21 7.81 -10.67
CA HIS A 416 11.10 8.75 -10.79
C HIS A 416 11.56 10.19 -10.47
N GLN A 417 10.91 11.20 -11.04
CA GLN A 417 11.19 12.63 -10.80
C GLN A 417 12.67 13.03 -11.08
N GLY A 418 13.30 12.37 -12.06
CA GLY A 418 14.72 12.60 -12.36
C GLY A 418 15.70 12.06 -11.34
N GLN A 419 15.21 11.33 -10.34
CA GLN A 419 15.99 10.69 -9.28
C GLN A 419 15.88 9.16 -9.39
N ALA A 420 16.84 8.46 -8.79
CA ALA A 420 16.76 7.02 -8.64
C ALA A 420 17.24 6.60 -7.25
N SER A 421 16.61 5.58 -6.71
CA SER A 421 17.09 4.84 -5.54
C SER A 421 17.33 3.40 -5.98
N LEU A 422 18.59 2.99 -5.98
CA LEU A 422 19.03 1.69 -6.50
C LEU A 422 19.74 0.93 -5.39
N ARG A 423 19.51 -0.37 -5.30
CA ARG A 423 20.31 -1.24 -4.42
C ARG A 423 21.71 -1.39 -4.98
N PRO A 424 22.77 -1.39 -4.13
CA PRO A 424 24.13 -1.65 -4.58
C PRO A 424 24.24 -2.99 -5.31
N ALA A 425 24.93 -3.01 -6.45
CA ALA A 425 25.28 -4.23 -7.14
C ALA A 425 26.12 -5.13 -6.20
N GLY A 426 25.68 -6.37 -5.97
CA GLY A 426 26.38 -7.34 -5.10
C GLY A 426 25.70 -7.66 -3.78
N SER A 427 24.51 -7.12 -3.46
CA SER A 427 23.74 -7.51 -2.26
C SER A 427 23.00 -8.85 -2.39
N SER A 428 23.15 -9.55 -3.51
CA SER A 428 22.72 -10.95 -3.68
C SER A 428 23.89 -11.88 -3.29
N ARG A 429 23.97 -12.27 -2.02
CA ARG A 429 24.71 -13.50 -1.69
C ARG A 429 23.90 -14.66 -2.29
N GLN A 430 24.37 -15.18 -3.42
CA GLN A 430 23.99 -16.52 -3.86
C GLN A 430 24.45 -17.48 -2.75
N PHE A 431 23.52 -18.09 -2.06
CA PHE A 431 23.83 -19.25 -1.26
C PHE A 431 24.11 -20.40 -2.22
N ARG A 432 25.38 -20.86 -2.25
CA ARG A 432 25.75 -22.16 -2.80
C ARG A 432 25.32 -23.27 -1.85
#